data_92c5dacce760781df248855f01a3829a
#
_entry.id   92c5dacce760781df248855f01a3829a
#
_cell.length_a   1.000
_cell.length_b   1.000
_cell.length_c   1.000
_cell.angle_alpha   90.00
_cell.angle_beta   90.00
_cell.angle_gamma   90.00
#
_symmetry.space_group_name_H-M   'P 1'
#
loop_
_entity.id
_entity.type
_entity.pdbx_description
1 polymer ?
#
loop_
_entity_poly.entity_id
_entity_poly.type
_entity_poly.pdbx_seq_one_letter_code
_entity_poly.pdbx_strand_id
1 'polypeptide(L)'
;MKSSKRRTAAVAGRGQPPQLQVAALCWRRSSKGLRILLITSRDTGRWVIPKGWPMRKRTEAQAAAREAFEEAGLQGEIAPRSIGVYRYLKSLGAGRKLACAVRVFPMEVHAMVRKYPETGQRRTKWFSPRKAARRVAEPDLAALIREFDPEPPDEAPVPEAVNPEAGR
;
A
#
# COMPACT_ATOMS: atom_id res chain seq x y z
N MET A 1 -10.96 -19.92 -45.75
CA MET A 1 -11.05 -18.50 -45.34
C MET A 1 -11.23 -18.44 -43.83
N LYS A 2 -10.19 -18.14 -43.10
CA LYS A 2 -10.28 -17.96 -41.65
C LYS A 2 -10.43 -16.48 -41.35
N SER A 3 -11.63 -16.10 -40.92
CA SER A 3 -11.96 -14.73 -40.50
C SER A 3 -11.25 -14.48 -39.13
N SER A 4 -10.21 -13.70 -39.16
CA SER A 4 -9.54 -13.22 -37.97
C SER A 4 -10.42 -12.11 -37.38
N LYS A 5 -11.16 -12.42 -36.32
CA LYS A 5 -11.79 -11.41 -35.47
C LYS A 5 -10.67 -10.66 -34.71
N ARG A 6 -10.28 -9.53 -35.26
CA ARG A 6 -9.50 -8.52 -34.50
C ARG A 6 -10.38 -8.03 -33.37
N ARG A 7 -10.07 -8.45 -32.16
CA ARG A 7 -10.58 -7.78 -30.96
C ARG A 7 -9.92 -6.41 -30.92
N THR A 8 -10.65 -5.39 -31.30
CA THR A 8 -10.31 -4.00 -31.05
C THR A 8 -10.35 -3.81 -29.54
N ALA A 9 -9.18 -3.78 -28.92
CA ALA A 9 -9.06 -3.34 -27.54
C ALA A 9 -9.45 -1.87 -27.51
N ALA A 10 -10.55 -1.56 -26.85
CA ALA A 10 -11.01 -0.21 -26.65
C ALA A 10 -9.92 0.58 -25.93
N VAL A 11 -9.40 1.60 -26.60
CA VAL A 11 -8.68 2.69 -25.94
C VAL A 11 -9.65 3.24 -24.91
N ALA A 12 -9.28 3.27 -23.64
CA ALA A 12 -10.07 3.91 -22.59
C ALA A 12 -10.28 5.37 -23.02
N GLY A 13 -11.47 5.64 -23.56
CA GLY A 13 -11.83 6.93 -24.11
C GLY A 13 -11.81 7.99 -22.99
N ARG A 14 -11.48 9.22 -23.38
CA ARG A 14 -11.66 10.40 -22.53
C ARG A 14 -13.10 10.40 -22.01
N GLY A 15 -13.25 10.17 -20.67
CA GLY A 15 -14.54 10.19 -20.00
C GLY A 15 -14.92 8.94 -19.21
N GLN A 16 -14.15 7.86 -19.25
CA GLN A 16 -14.41 6.72 -18.36
C GLN A 16 -13.81 6.97 -16.96
N PRO A 17 -14.56 6.63 -15.87
CA PRO A 17 -14.01 6.73 -14.52
C PRO A 17 -12.79 5.81 -14.38
N PRO A 18 -11.77 6.22 -13.58
CA PRO A 18 -10.61 5.39 -13.35
C PRO A 18 -11.00 4.08 -12.67
N GLN A 19 -10.28 3.01 -12.99
CA GLN A 19 -10.46 1.71 -12.34
C GLN A 19 -9.93 1.76 -10.90
N LEU A 20 -10.69 1.19 -9.98
CA LEU A 20 -10.29 1.13 -8.58
C LEU A 20 -9.22 0.05 -8.35
N GLN A 21 -8.16 0.44 -7.69
CA GLN A 21 -7.20 -0.45 -7.06
C GLN A 21 -7.12 -0.16 -5.55
N VAL A 22 -6.50 -1.08 -4.82
CA VAL A 22 -6.25 -0.97 -3.38
C VAL A 22 -4.77 -1.16 -3.11
N ALA A 23 -4.24 -0.43 -2.13
CA ALA A 23 -2.83 -0.46 -1.78
C ALA A 23 -2.63 -0.42 -0.27
N ALA A 24 -1.55 -1.03 0.18
CA ALA A 24 -1.10 -0.97 1.56
C ALA A 24 0.07 0.00 1.70
N LEU A 25 -0.08 1.01 2.55
CA LEU A 25 1.03 1.82 3.02
C LEU A 25 1.65 1.10 4.23
N CYS A 26 2.69 0.33 3.95
CA CYS A 26 3.34 -0.54 4.93
C CYS A 26 4.34 0.24 5.76
N TRP A 27 4.17 0.24 7.07
CA TRP A 27 4.98 1.01 7.99
C TRP A 27 5.39 0.21 9.21
N ARG A 28 6.46 0.65 9.85
CA ARG A 28 6.89 0.19 11.18
C ARG A 28 7.62 1.32 11.91
N ARG A 29 7.67 1.23 13.22
CA ARG A 29 8.56 2.07 14.03
C ARG A 29 9.89 1.36 14.25
N SER A 30 10.95 2.11 14.24
CA SER A 30 12.32 1.64 14.56
C SER A 30 13.00 2.62 15.51
N SER A 31 14.19 2.28 15.99
CA SER A 31 15.03 3.20 16.77
C SER A 31 15.34 4.52 16.03
N LYS A 32 15.23 4.52 14.70
CA LYS A 32 15.43 5.68 13.82
C LYS A 32 14.12 6.40 13.44
N GLY A 33 13.00 6.07 14.09
CA GLY A 33 11.68 6.64 13.83
C GLY A 33 10.83 5.81 12.88
N LEU A 34 9.83 6.45 12.30
CA LEU A 34 8.89 5.84 11.36
C LEU A 34 9.59 5.41 10.07
N ARG A 35 9.28 4.20 9.61
CA ARG A 35 9.78 3.64 8.36
C ARG A 35 8.63 3.21 7.46
N ILE A 36 8.77 3.49 6.18
CA ILE A 36 7.84 3.12 5.11
C ILE A 36 8.55 2.13 4.20
N LEU A 37 7.90 1.01 3.91
CA LEU A 37 8.40 0.05 2.94
C LEU A 37 7.96 0.44 1.54
N LEU A 38 8.90 0.49 0.62
CA LEU A 38 8.64 0.54 -0.80
C LEU A 38 9.14 -0.74 -1.47
N ILE A 39 8.49 -1.09 -2.56
CA ILE A 39 8.86 -2.20 -3.43
C ILE A 39 9.09 -1.69 -4.84
N THR A 40 9.81 -2.44 -5.66
CA THR A 40 9.98 -2.08 -7.07
C THR A 40 8.85 -2.65 -7.92
N SER A 41 8.36 -1.87 -8.88
CA SER A 41 7.47 -2.34 -9.94
C SER A 41 8.19 -3.38 -10.80
N ARG A 42 7.51 -4.47 -11.15
CA ARG A 42 8.06 -5.51 -12.02
C ARG A 42 8.38 -5.01 -13.42
N ASP A 43 7.54 -4.11 -13.95
CA ASP A 43 7.64 -3.63 -15.32
C ASP A 43 8.73 -2.58 -15.50
N THR A 44 8.82 -1.62 -14.56
CA THR A 44 9.68 -0.44 -14.70
C THR A 44 10.81 -0.38 -13.70
N GLY A 45 10.77 -1.19 -12.62
CA GLY A 45 11.73 -1.13 -11.52
C GLY A 45 11.64 0.14 -10.66
N ARG A 46 10.64 0.99 -10.88
CA ARG A 46 10.42 2.18 -10.05
C ARG A 46 9.85 1.83 -8.69
N TRP A 47 10.07 2.69 -7.70
CA TRP A 47 9.56 2.49 -6.36
C TRP A 47 8.06 2.78 -6.27
N VAL A 48 7.34 1.82 -5.68
CA VAL A 48 5.89 1.85 -5.49
C VAL A 48 5.53 1.26 -4.13
N ILE A 49 4.26 1.36 -3.74
CA ILE A 49 3.70 0.59 -2.61
C ILE A 49 3.00 -0.67 -3.13
N PRO A 50 2.86 -1.73 -2.33
CA PRO A 50 2.10 -2.92 -2.69
C PRO A 50 0.65 -2.57 -3.03
N LYS A 51 0.15 -3.05 -4.17
CA LYS A 51 -1.19 -2.74 -4.66
C LYS A 51 -1.70 -3.77 -5.63
N GLY A 52 -3.00 -3.83 -5.76
CA GLY A 52 -3.67 -4.68 -6.74
C GLY A 52 -5.15 -4.40 -6.85
N TRP A 53 -5.87 -5.33 -7.44
CA TRP A 53 -7.29 -5.22 -7.66
C TRP A 53 -8.09 -5.60 -6.41
N PRO A 54 -9.30 -5.01 -6.22
CA PRO A 54 -10.22 -5.50 -5.20
C PRO A 54 -10.50 -6.99 -5.38
N MET A 55 -10.73 -7.69 -4.30
CA MET A 55 -10.95 -9.15 -4.27
C MET A 55 -12.36 -9.46 -3.79
N ARG A 56 -13.01 -10.45 -4.44
CA ARG A 56 -14.30 -10.97 -3.98
C ARG A 56 -14.15 -11.54 -2.57
N LYS A 57 -15.18 -11.35 -1.75
CA LYS A 57 -15.26 -11.83 -0.35
C LYS A 57 -14.20 -11.23 0.59
N ARG A 58 -13.55 -10.15 0.19
CA ARG A 58 -12.62 -9.38 1.04
C ARG A 58 -13.03 -7.92 1.06
N THR A 59 -12.83 -7.25 2.18
CA THR A 59 -12.86 -5.79 2.22
C THR A 59 -11.71 -5.24 1.40
N GLU A 60 -11.78 -3.96 1.04
CA GLU A 60 -10.68 -3.30 0.32
C GLU A 60 -9.38 -3.31 1.14
N ALA A 61 -9.47 -3.08 2.47
CA ALA A 61 -8.33 -3.18 3.37
C ALA A 61 -7.73 -4.60 3.39
N GLN A 62 -8.58 -5.63 3.47
CA GLN A 62 -8.12 -7.03 3.42
C GLN A 62 -7.45 -7.36 2.08
N ALA A 63 -7.98 -6.86 0.97
CA ALA A 63 -7.36 -7.04 -0.34
C ALA A 63 -5.99 -6.33 -0.41
N ALA A 64 -5.87 -5.12 0.14
CA ALA A 64 -4.60 -4.41 0.22
C ALA A 64 -3.56 -5.17 1.07
N ALA A 65 -3.96 -5.72 2.22
CA ALA A 65 -3.08 -6.56 3.05
C ALA A 65 -2.65 -7.84 2.31
N ARG A 66 -3.53 -8.44 1.53
CA ARG A 66 -3.20 -9.61 0.71
C ARG A 66 -2.16 -9.26 -0.36
N GLU A 67 -2.29 -8.12 -1.01
CA GLU A 67 -1.29 -7.64 -1.98
C GLU A 67 0.09 -7.43 -1.31
N ALA A 68 0.12 -6.84 -0.11
CA ALA A 68 1.36 -6.67 0.64
C ALA A 68 2.04 -8.01 0.95
N PHE A 69 1.26 -9.04 1.26
CA PHE A 69 1.78 -10.39 1.46
C PHE A 69 2.27 -11.03 0.15
N GLU A 70 1.46 -10.97 -0.91
CA GLU A 70 1.80 -11.61 -2.19
C GLU A 70 3.02 -10.97 -2.86
N GLU A 71 3.14 -9.66 -2.81
CA GLU A 71 4.21 -8.91 -3.48
C GLU A 71 5.50 -8.78 -2.65
N ALA A 72 5.40 -8.80 -1.31
CA ALA A 72 6.55 -8.51 -0.45
C ALA A 72 6.68 -9.37 0.82
N GLY A 73 5.79 -10.34 1.02
CA GLY A 73 5.84 -11.23 2.19
C GLY A 73 5.54 -10.54 3.52
N LEU A 74 4.80 -9.45 3.50
CA LEU A 74 4.51 -8.66 4.69
C LEU A 74 3.29 -9.21 5.42
N GLN A 75 3.40 -9.27 6.74
CA GLN A 75 2.33 -9.62 7.66
C GLN A 75 2.22 -8.56 8.74
N GLY A 76 1.00 -8.25 9.14
CA GLY A 76 0.75 -7.24 10.15
C GLY A 76 -0.73 -6.87 10.24
N GLU A 77 -1.00 -5.68 10.74
CA GLU A 77 -2.34 -5.16 10.98
C GLU A 77 -2.67 -4.04 9.99
N ILE A 78 -3.71 -4.26 9.18
CA ILE A 78 -4.20 -3.27 8.23
C ILE A 78 -5.30 -2.43 8.86
N ALA A 79 -5.20 -1.11 8.74
CA ALA A 79 -6.26 -0.20 9.18
C ALA A 79 -7.49 -0.37 8.29
N PRO A 80 -8.71 -0.39 8.87
CA PRO A 80 -9.94 -0.59 8.10
C PRO A 80 -10.34 0.63 7.26
N ARG A 81 -9.79 1.80 7.59
CA ARG A 81 -10.08 3.07 6.90
C ARG A 81 -8.94 3.50 5.99
N SER A 82 -9.28 3.92 4.78
CA SER A 82 -8.34 4.53 3.86
C SER A 82 -7.87 5.90 4.37
N ILE A 83 -6.60 6.21 4.10
CA ILE A 83 -6.04 7.56 4.35
C ILE A 83 -6.11 8.47 3.13
N GLY A 84 -6.51 7.96 1.98
CA GLY A 84 -6.65 8.74 0.76
C GLY A 84 -6.54 7.91 -0.49
N VAL A 85 -6.52 8.61 -1.61
CA VAL A 85 -6.47 8.04 -2.96
C VAL A 85 -5.37 8.73 -3.75
N TYR A 86 -4.62 7.96 -4.52
CA TYR A 86 -3.75 8.52 -5.54
C TYR A 86 -4.08 7.95 -6.92
N ARG A 87 -3.67 8.62 -7.97
CA ARG A 87 -3.96 8.26 -9.35
C ARG A 87 -2.69 7.99 -10.12
N TYR A 88 -2.75 7.02 -11.01
CA TYR A 88 -1.68 6.77 -11.96
C TYR A 88 -2.20 6.13 -13.25
N LEU A 89 -1.36 6.11 -14.26
CA LEU A 89 -1.64 5.42 -15.52
C LEU A 89 -0.89 4.09 -15.53
N LYS A 90 -1.66 2.99 -15.50
CA LYS A 90 -1.11 1.64 -15.62
C LYS A 90 -0.82 1.34 -17.08
N SER A 91 0.41 0.95 -17.39
CA SER A 91 0.75 0.45 -18.73
C SER A 91 0.14 -0.93 -18.99
N LEU A 92 -0.53 -1.07 -20.10
CA LEU A 92 -1.10 -2.34 -20.58
C LEU A 92 -0.30 -2.95 -21.75
N GLY A 93 0.86 -2.35 -22.08
CA GLY A 93 1.66 -2.70 -23.23
C GLY A 93 1.17 -2.05 -24.54
N ALA A 94 2.00 -2.06 -25.59
CA ALA A 94 1.69 -1.48 -26.90
C ALA A 94 1.17 -0.01 -26.84
N GLY A 95 1.71 0.81 -25.94
CA GLY A 95 1.31 2.21 -25.77
C GLY A 95 -0.06 2.43 -25.13
N ARG A 96 -0.76 1.37 -24.75
CA ARG A 96 -2.05 1.45 -24.06
C ARG A 96 -1.86 1.71 -22.58
N LYS A 97 -2.71 2.58 -22.02
CA LYS A 97 -2.71 2.93 -20.61
C LYS A 97 -4.11 2.86 -20.02
N LEU A 98 -4.17 2.46 -18.76
CA LEU A 98 -5.41 2.40 -17.98
C LEU A 98 -5.30 3.37 -16.82
N ALA A 99 -6.25 4.30 -16.70
CA ALA A 99 -6.33 5.17 -15.53
C ALA A 99 -6.77 4.37 -14.31
N CYS A 100 -6.01 4.45 -13.22
CA CYS A 100 -6.31 3.82 -11.95
C CYS A 100 -6.39 4.85 -10.84
N ALA A 101 -7.37 4.67 -9.95
CA ALA A 101 -7.48 5.34 -8.67
C ALA A 101 -7.20 4.31 -7.57
N VAL A 102 -6.20 4.57 -6.75
CA VAL A 102 -5.71 3.62 -5.75
C VAL A 102 -6.07 4.11 -4.36
N ARG A 103 -6.91 3.35 -3.68
CA ARG A 103 -7.27 3.63 -2.29
C ARG A 103 -6.24 3.03 -1.35
N VAL A 104 -5.66 3.85 -0.48
CA VAL A 104 -4.50 3.52 0.35
C VAL A 104 -4.91 3.24 1.79
N PHE A 105 -4.50 2.08 2.32
CA PHE A 105 -4.74 1.65 3.69
C PHE A 105 -3.42 1.49 4.44
N PRO A 106 -3.24 2.15 5.59
CA PRO A 106 -2.06 1.92 6.42
C PRO A 106 -2.00 0.50 6.96
N MET A 107 -0.82 -0.11 6.91
CA MET A 107 -0.58 -1.44 7.46
C MET A 107 0.67 -1.41 8.35
N GLU A 108 0.49 -1.68 9.63
CA GLU A 108 1.60 -1.90 10.54
C GLU A 108 2.21 -3.26 10.29
N VAL A 109 3.50 -3.30 9.94
CA VAL A 109 4.20 -4.54 9.61
C VAL A 109 4.80 -5.13 10.87
N HIS A 110 4.40 -6.36 11.20
CA HIS A 110 4.90 -7.12 12.37
C HIS A 110 5.92 -8.17 11.97
N ALA A 111 5.86 -8.70 10.75
CA ALA A 111 6.76 -9.72 10.26
C ALA A 111 6.96 -9.63 8.75
N MET A 112 8.10 -10.14 8.30
CA MET A 112 8.41 -10.34 6.88
C MET A 112 8.80 -11.81 6.70
N VAL A 113 8.05 -12.53 5.86
CA VAL A 113 8.34 -13.94 5.57
C VAL A 113 9.25 -14.04 4.34
N ARG A 114 10.02 -15.12 4.27
CA ARG A 114 10.97 -15.34 3.16
C ARG A 114 10.33 -15.95 1.92
N LYS A 115 9.26 -16.72 2.09
CA LYS A 115 8.54 -17.37 0.99
C LYS A 115 7.12 -16.82 0.90
N TYR A 116 6.81 -16.25 -0.23
CA TYR A 116 5.52 -15.66 -0.56
C TYR A 116 5.31 -15.75 -2.08
N PRO A 117 4.09 -15.54 -2.61
CA PRO A 117 3.78 -15.82 -4.02
C PRO A 117 4.75 -15.22 -5.03
N GLU A 118 5.16 -13.95 -4.86
CA GLU A 118 6.05 -13.27 -5.80
C GLU A 118 7.49 -13.15 -5.28
N THR A 119 7.95 -14.10 -4.47
CA THR A 119 9.32 -14.13 -3.93
C THR A 119 10.37 -13.90 -5.02
N GLY A 120 11.28 -12.97 -4.79
CA GLY A 120 12.41 -12.67 -5.69
C GLY A 120 12.08 -11.81 -6.90
N GLN A 121 10.82 -11.44 -7.10
CA GLN A 121 10.40 -10.65 -8.26
C GLN A 121 10.59 -9.14 -8.07
N ARG A 122 10.74 -8.68 -6.83
CA ARG A 122 10.83 -7.25 -6.50
C ARG A 122 11.92 -7.01 -5.47
N ARG A 123 12.56 -5.85 -5.54
CA ARG A 123 13.37 -5.35 -4.44
C ARG A 123 12.48 -4.65 -3.42
N THR A 124 12.83 -4.76 -2.16
CA THR A 124 12.13 -4.10 -1.05
C THR A 124 13.12 -3.27 -0.25
N LYS A 125 12.69 -2.12 0.24
CA LYS A 125 13.53 -1.29 1.10
C LYS A 125 12.70 -0.42 2.03
N TRP A 126 13.17 -0.28 3.26
CA TRP A 126 12.63 0.64 4.25
C TRP A 126 13.24 2.03 4.09
N PHE A 127 12.40 3.04 4.09
CA PHE A 127 12.78 4.45 3.97
C PHE A 127 12.20 5.27 5.12
N SER A 128 12.82 6.40 5.45
CA SER A 128 12.09 7.44 6.18
C SER A 128 10.94 7.96 5.34
N PRO A 129 9.85 8.51 5.92
CA PRO A 129 8.74 9.04 5.14
C PRO A 129 9.16 10.08 4.10
N ARG A 130 10.07 10.98 4.45
CA ARG A 130 10.59 11.99 3.51
C ARG A 130 11.30 11.36 2.31
N LYS A 131 12.14 10.35 2.55
CA LYS A 131 12.84 9.64 1.47
C LYS A 131 11.87 8.82 0.64
N ALA A 132 10.93 8.11 1.26
CA ALA A 132 9.90 7.36 0.55
C ALA A 132 9.09 8.27 -0.38
N ALA A 133 8.63 9.42 0.11
CA ALA A 133 7.88 10.40 -0.67
C ALA A 133 8.65 10.91 -1.90
N ARG A 134 9.98 11.03 -1.81
CA ARG A 134 10.83 11.43 -2.94
C ARG A 134 11.06 10.31 -3.96
N ARG A 135 10.86 9.06 -3.57
CA ARG A 135 11.13 7.89 -4.43
C ARG A 135 9.94 7.50 -5.28
N VAL A 136 8.73 7.78 -4.85
CA VAL A 136 7.52 7.49 -5.63
C VAL A 136 7.31 8.55 -6.70
N ALA A 137 6.70 8.14 -7.81
CA ALA A 137 6.50 9.04 -8.96
C ALA A 137 5.21 9.88 -8.84
N GLU A 138 4.21 9.36 -8.12
CA GLU A 138 2.90 10.00 -8.03
C GLU A 138 2.89 11.10 -6.95
N PRO A 139 2.57 12.36 -7.30
CA PRO A 139 2.55 13.46 -6.33
C PRO A 139 1.55 13.26 -5.18
N ASP A 140 0.38 12.69 -5.47
CA ASP A 140 -0.65 12.44 -4.47
C ASP A 140 -0.20 11.34 -3.48
N LEU A 141 0.46 10.29 -3.95
CA LEU A 141 1.05 9.28 -3.09
C LEU A 141 2.18 9.88 -2.22
N ALA A 142 3.02 10.69 -2.80
CA ALA A 142 4.08 11.39 -2.07
C ALA A 142 3.51 12.26 -0.94
N ALA A 143 2.41 12.96 -1.19
CA ALA A 143 1.71 13.74 -0.17
C ALA A 143 1.15 12.85 0.95
N LEU A 144 0.48 11.76 0.63
CA LEU A 144 -0.03 10.80 1.62
C LEU A 144 1.10 10.25 2.50
N ILE A 145 2.24 9.92 1.91
CA ILE A 145 3.40 9.41 2.66
C ILE A 145 3.97 10.49 3.59
N ARG A 146 4.11 11.73 3.14
CA ARG A 146 4.63 12.83 3.97
C ARG A 146 3.72 13.18 5.15
N GLU A 147 2.41 13.11 4.94
CA GLU A 147 1.40 13.48 5.94
C GLU A 147 1.04 12.32 6.87
N PHE A 148 1.50 11.10 6.54
CA PHE A 148 1.20 9.93 7.34
C PHE A 148 1.90 9.99 8.70
N ASP A 149 1.08 10.00 9.75
CA ASP A 149 1.52 9.90 11.15
C ASP A 149 0.59 8.89 11.86
N PRO A 150 1.08 7.66 12.07
CA PRO A 150 0.30 6.68 12.81
C PRO A 150 0.20 7.13 14.27
N GLU A 151 -1.01 7.12 14.81
CA GLU A 151 -1.22 7.39 16.23
C GLU A 151 -0.30 6.49 17.06
N PRO A 152 0.33 7.03 18.12
CA PRO A 152 1.06 6.18 19.04
C PRO A 152 0.10 5.13 19.61
N PRO A 153 0.57 3.90 19.88
CA PRO A 153 -0.28 2.92 20.54
C PRO A 153 -0.85 3.59 21.80
N ASP A 154 -2.17 3.48 21.99
CA ASP A 154 -2.83 3.98 23.21
C ASP A 154 -1.96 3.56 24.40
N GLU A 155 -1.39 4.53 25.10
CA GLU A 155 -0.81 4.25 26.39
C GLU A 155 -1.92 3.64 27.22
N ALA A 156 -1.81 2.36 27.50
CA ALA A 156 -2.72 1.71 28.44
C ALA A 156 -2.76 2.60 29.69
N PRO A 157 -3.95 2.96 30.21
CA PRO A 157 -4.06 3.85 31.34
C PRO A 157 -3.15 3.31 32.45
N VAL A 158 -2.19 4.14 32.84
CA VAL A 158 -1.29 3.85 33.96
C VAL A 158 -2.21 3.57 35.15
N PRO A 159 -2.18 2.37 35.75
CA PRO A 159 -3.04 2.10 36.90
C PRO A 159 -2.72 3.18 37.95
N GLU A 160 -3.73 3.94 38.31
CA GLU A 160 -3.66 4.96 39.34
C GLU A 160 -3.02 4.35 40.56
N ALA A 161 -1.87 4.87 40.97
CA ALA A 161 -1.16 4.37 42.15
C ALA A 161 -2.12 4.42 43.32
N VAL A 162 -2.52 3.26 43.81
CA VAL A 162 -3.30 3.12 45.03
C VAL A 162 -2.49 3.74 46.14
N ASN A 163 -2.90 4.90 46.60
CA ASN A 163 -2.32 5.59 47.71
C ASN A 163 -2.56 4.75 48.98
N PRO A 164 -1.51 4.23 49.68
CA PRO A 164 -1.71 3.34 50.83
C PRO A 164 -1.94 4.10 52.16
N GLU A 165 -2.35 5.36 52.12
CA GLU A 165 -2.58 6.14 53.34
C GLU A 165 -4.09 6.55 53.48
N ALA A 166 -4.92 5.61 53.83
CA ALA A 166 -6.21 5.91 54.49
C ALA A 166 -6.57 4.77 55.44
N GLY A 167 -5.84 4.68 56.55
CA GLY A 167 -6.12 3.70 57.61
C GLY A 167 -5.49 4.12 58.91
N ARG A 168 -6.07 5.14 59.59
CA ARG A 168 -6.01 5.30 61.03
C ARG A 168 -7.36 5.81 61.53
#